data_b4c8e6da2d158e98b2e072955a5d8f7e
#
_entry.id   b4c8e6da2d158e98b2e072955a5d8f7e
#
_cell.length_a   1.000
_cell.length_b   1.000
_cell.length_c   1.000
_cell.angle_alpha   90.00
_cell.angle_beta   90.00
_cell.angle_gamma   90.00
#
_symmetry.space_group_name_H-M   'P 1'
#
loop_
_entity.id
_entity.type
_entity.pdbx_description
1 polymer ?
#
loop_
_entity_poly.entity_id
_entity_poly.type
_entity_poly.pdbx_seq_one_letter_code
_entity_poly.pdbx_strand_id
1 'polypeptide(L)'
;MGDGKISYAGIGAAVAGVIGILGIYSHWWESDFFTFNGTADISGQLALGMAIGLFAMGGAYVLISDPQIRRITGALATLFAVLLTLSCVWGLLRTDDIAPTANVATGLFVSGLGGVLGIAAGLLVMRDSARSEADEAMPNASMAPDAPEADTT
;
A
#
# COMPACT_ATOMS: atom_id res chain seq x y z
N MET A 1 -5.54 17.16 -22.73
CA MET A 1 -6.03 17.30 -21.34
C MET A 1 -6.48 15.91 -20.96
N GLY A 2 -5.64 15.16 -20.24
CA GLY A 2 -5.99 13.80 -19.85
C GLY A 2 -7.11 13.84 -18.83
N ASP A 3 -8.17 13.09 -19.08
CA ASP A 3 -9.23 12.85 -18.11
C ASP A 3 -8.59 12.31 -16.85
N GLY A 4 -8.55 13.15 -15.80
CA GLY A 4 -7.96 12.82 -14.50
C GLY A 4 -8.78 11.72 -13.82
N LYS A 5 -8.66 10.47 -14.30
CA LYS A 5 -9.21 9.32 -13.59
C LYS A 5 -8.53 9.24 -12.24
N ILE A 6 -9.25 9.64 -11.21
CA ILE A 6 -8.81 9.52 -9.82
C ILE A 6 -8.49 8.04 -9.59
N SER A 7 -7.25 7.75 -9.24
CA SER A 7 -6.83 6.37 -8.96
C SER A 7 -7.33 5.94 -7.58
N TYR A 8 -8.42 5.20 -7.55
CA TYR A 8 -8.98 4.62 -6.33
C TYR A 8 -7.96 3.72 -5.59
N ALA A 9 -7.05 3.08 -6.32
CA ALA A 9 -6.02 2.23 -5.74
C ALA A 9 -5.00 3.06 -4.92
N GLY A 10 -4.57 4.23 -5.42
CA GLY A 10 -3.70 5.13 -4.68
C GLY A 10 -4.36 5.69 -3.42
N ILE A 11 -5.66 6.08 -3.52
CA ILE A 11 -6.45 6.49 -2.36
C ILE A 11 -6.55 5.34 -1.35
N GLY A 12 -6.81 4.11 -1.82
CA GLY A 12 -6.86 2.92 -0.96
C GLY A 12 -5.57 2.70 -0.19
N ALA A 13 -4.41 2.86 -0.83
CA ALA A 13 -3.11 2.76 -0.17
C ALA A 13 -2.89 3.87 0.88
N ALA A 14 -3.27 5.11 0.58
CA ALA A 14 -3.19 6.21 1.54
C ALA A 14 -4.11 5.97 2.75
N VAL A 15 -5.35 5.54 2.53
CA VAL A 15 -6.30 5.20 3.61
C VAL A 15 -5.78 4.05 4.47
N ALA A 16 -5.19 3.01 3.86
CA ALA A 16 -4.56 1.91 4.56
C ALA A 16 -3.42 2.38 5.48
N GLY A 17 -2.59 3.33 5.00
CA GLY A 17 -1.57 3.99 5.80
C GLY A 17 -2.14 4.73 7.01
N VAL A 18 -3.24 5.49 6.82
CA VAL A 18 -3.93 6.18 7.94
C VAL A 18 -4.46 5.18 8.97
N ILE A 19 -5.09 4.07 8.52
CA ILE A 19 -5.58 3.01 9.42
C ILE A 19 -4.41 2.43 10.22
N GLY A 20 -3.26 2.17 9.55
CA GLY A 20 -2.03 1.72 10.22
C GLY A 20 -1.58 2.69 11.32
N ILE A 21 -1.49 3.99 11.00
CA ILE A 21 -1.10 5.04 11.96
C ILE A 21 -2.05 5.06 13.16
N LEU A 22 -3.36 5.09 12.92
CA LEU A 22 -4.36 5.11 13.99
C LEU A 22 -4.26 3.88 14.90
N GLY A 23 -4.04 2.69 14.31
CA GLY A 23 -3.84 1.47 15.06
C GLY A 23 -2.59 1.53 15.94
N ILE A 24 -1.48 2.13 15.46
CA ILE A 24 -0.24 2.24 16.22
C ILE A 24 -0.37 3.18 17.43
N TYR A 25 -1.13 4.27 17.30
CA TYR A 25 -1.42 5.16 18.41
C TYR A 25 -2.48 4.61 19.38
N SER A 26 -3.21 3.55 18.99
CA SER A 26 -4.12 2.83 19.87
C SER A 26 -3.34 1.88 20.80
N HIS A 27 -4.03 1.27 21.77
CA HIS A 27 -3.41 0.33 22.69
C HIS A 27 -3.00 -0.96 21.96
N TRP A 28 -1.75 -1.35 22.08
CA TRP A 28 -1.21 -2.61 21.56
C TRP A 28 -1.18 -3.70 22.61
N TRP A 29 -0.88 -3.31 23.86
CA TRP A 29 -0.86 -4.20 25.02
C TRP A 29 -1.63 -3.56 26.16
N GLU A 30 -2.42 -4.37 26.85
CA GLU A 30 -3.27 -3.95 27.96
C GLU A 30 -3.18 -4.95 29.11
N SER A 31 -3.02 -4.43 30.34
CA SER A 31 -3.11 -5.18 31.58
C SER A 31 -4.00 -4.42 32.57
N ASP A 32 -4.30 -5.04 33.70
CA ASP A 32 -5.13 -4.43 34.75
C ASP A 32 -4.55 -3.12 35.32
N PHE A 33 -3.24 -2.88 35.13
CA PHE A 33 -2.54 -1.75 35.74
C PHE A 33 -2.00 -0.73 34.73
N PHE A 34 -1.82 -1.10 33.47
CA PHE A 34 -1.23 -0.20 32.45
C PHE A 34 -1.63 -0.58 31.04
N THR A 35 -1.57 0.41 30.17
CA THR A 35 -1.76 0.24 28.73
C THR A 35 -0.55 0.82 28.00
N PHE A 36 -0.12 0.12 26.94
CA PHE A 36 0.93 0.59 26.07
C PHE A 36 0.40 0.73 24.64
N ASN A 37 0.73 1.84 23.99
CA ASN A 37 0.50 2.00 22.56
C ASN A 37 1.65 1.40 21.75
N GLY A 38 1.47 1.28 20.40
CA GLY A 38 2.50 0.71 19.55
C GLY A 38 3.84 1.44 19.60
N THR A 39 3.87 2.74 19.89
CA THR A 39 5.11 3.52 19.92
C THR A 39 6.00 3.23 21.13
N ALA A 40 5.52 2.48 22.11
CA ALA A 40 6.30 2.09 23.28
C ALA A 40 7.39 1.05 22.98
N ASP A 41 7.27 0.31 21.87
CA ASP A 41 8.26 -0.69 21.44
C ASP A 41 8.82 -0.38 20.05
N ILE A 42 10.00 -0.93 19.77
CA ILE A 42 10.71 -0.74 18.49
C ILE A 42 9.91 -1.30 17.31
N SER A 43 9.17 -2.39 17.49
CA SER A 43 8.30 -2.96 16.45
C SER A 43 7.21 -1.98 16.02
N GLY A 44 6.60 -1.29 16.97
CA GLY A 44 5.60 -0.29 16.67
C GLY A 44 6.16 1.03 16.12
N GLN A 45 7.37 1.41 16.52
CA GLN A 45 8.08 2.55 15.92
C GLN A 45 8.42 2.27 14.45
N LEU A 46 8.88 1.07 14.12
CA LEU A 46 9.10 0.63 12.75
C LEU A 46 7.77 0.60 11.98
N ALA A 47 6.71 0.03 12.57
CA ALA A 47 5.39 0.00 11.97
C ALA A 47 4.88 1.42 11.67
N LEU A 48 5.12 2.40 12.54
CA LEU A 48 4.77 3.81 12.32
C LEU A 48 5.49 4.38 11.10
N GLY A 49 6.78 4.16 10.98
CA GLY A 49 7.56 4.57 9.81
C GLY A 49 7.01 3.96 8.51
N MET A 50 6.64 2.66 8.54
CA MET A 50 6.07 1.97 7.38
C MET A 50 4.67 2.48 7.04
N ALA A 51 3.82 2.76 8.04
CA ALA A 51 2.48 3.30 7.83
C ALA A 51 2.53 4.73 7.24
N ILE A 52 3.44 5.57 7.71
CA ILE A 52 3.69 6.91 7.12
C ILE A 52 4.20 6.77 5.69
N GLY A 53 5.14 5.86 5.43
CA GLY A 53 5.64 5.57 4.08
C GLY A 53 4.53 5.12 3.13
N LEU A 54 3.66 4.22 3.59
CA LEU A 54 2.50 3.74 2.82
C LEU A 54 1.53 4.89 2.50
N PHE A 55 1.21 5.74 3.48
CA PHE A 55 0.38 6.94 3.29
C PHE A 55 1.01 7.89 2.25
N ALA A 56 2.30 8.20 2.39
CA ALA A 56 3.01 9.11 1.49
C ALA A 56 3.06 8.56 0.06
N MET A 57 3.36 7.26 -0.13
CA MET A 57 3.40 6.62 -1.44
C MET A 57 2.02 6.53 -2.08
N GLY A 58 0.97 6.22 -1.31
CA GLY A 58 -0.41 6.23 -1.78
C GLY A 58 -0.84 7.62 -2.25
N GLY A 59 -0.53 8.66 -1.48
CA GLY A 59 -0.77 10.06 -1.85
C GLY A 59 0.02 10.50 -3.08
N ALA A 60 1.31 10.17 -3.15
CA ALA A 60 2.16 10.47 -4.28
C ALA A 60 1.64 9.83 -5.58
N TYR A 61 1.17 8.57 -5.50
CA TYR A 61 0.60 7.88 -6.66
C TYR A 61 -0.61 8.61 -7.28
N VAL A 62 -1.43 9.26 -6.48
CA VAL A 62 -2.58 10.05 -6.96
C VAL A 62 -2.13 11.30 -7.71
N LEU A 63 -1.02 11.90 -7.31
CA LEU A 63 -0.52 13.17 -7.85
C LEU A 63 0.39 12.99 -9.08
N ILE A 64 1.02 11.84 -9.23
CA ILE A 64 2.00 11.57 -10.29
C ILE A 64 1.29 11.06 -11.54
N SER A 65 1.60 11.68 -12.68
CA SER A 65 1.04 11.31 -14.00
C SER A 65 1.99 10.41 -14.81
N ASP A 66 3.29 10.40 -14.50
CA ASP A 66 4.29 9.60 -15.20
C ASP A 66 4.12 8.11 -14.90
N PRO A 67 3.91 7.23 -15.91
CA PRO A 67 3.62 5.83 -15.71
C PRO A 67 4.79 5.06 -15.07
N GLN A 68 6.04 5.41 -15.40
CA GLN A 68 7.20 4.76 -14.84
C GLN A 68 7.35 5.06 -13.34
N ILE A 69 7.17 6.33 -12.97
CA ILE A 69 7.24 6.77 -11.57
C ILE A 69 6.07 6.16 -10.78
N ARG A 70 4.88 6.09 -11.35
CA ARG A 70 3.71 5.45 -10.74
C ARG A 70 3.97 3.99 -10.41
N ARG A 71 4.62 3.25 -11.30
CA ARG A 71 4.97 1.83 -11.07
C ARG A 71 5.94 1.69 -9.90
N ILE A 72 6.99 2.52 -9.83
CA ILE A 72 7.94 2.53 -8.71
C ILE A 72 7.22 2.87 -7.40
N THR A 73 6.39 3.89 -7.40
CA THR A 73 5.60 4.32 -6.24
C THR A 73 4.67 3.22 -5.75
N GLY A 74 4.01 2.49 -6.67
CA GLY A 74 3.17 1.35 -6.33
C GLY A 74 3.94 0.18 -5.73
N ALA A 75 5.12 -0.13 -6.26
CA ALA A 75 5.99 -1.17 -5.70
C ALA A 75 6.48 -0.79 -4.29
N LEU A 76 6.86 0.48 -4.06
CA LEU A 76 7.24 0.97 -2.74
C LEU A 76 6.07 0.95 -1.75
N ALA A 77 4.86 1.34 -2.18
CA ALA A 77 3.67 1.24 -1.34
C ALA A 77 3.40 -0.20 -0.90
N THR A 78 3.52 -1.17 -1.82
CA THR A 78 3.38 -2.59 -1.50
C THR A 78 4.45 -3.05 -0.51
N LEU A 79 5.70 -2.64 -0.71
CA LEU A 79 6.80 -2.96 0.20
C LEU A 79 6.55 -2.43 1.61
N PHE A 80 6.15 -1.16 1.75
CA PHE A 80 5.80 -0.58 3.05
C PHE A 80 4.64 -1.30 3.73
N ALA A 81 3.62 -1.70 2.96
CA ALA A 81 2.49 -2.46 3.48
C ALA A 81 2.89 -3.85 4.00
N VAL A 82 3.76 -4.56 3.28
CA VAL A 82 4.32 -5.86 3.71
C VAL A 82 5.14 -5.68 4.99
N LEU A 83 6.03 -4.69 5.04
CA LEU A 83 6.86 -4.42 6.20
C LEU A 83 6.02 -4.00 7.42
N LEU A 84 4.95 -3.22 7.22
CA LEU A 84 3.99 -2.88 8.27
C LEU A 84 3.34 -4.14 8.85
N THR A 85 2.84 -5.04 7.99
CA THR A 85 2.24 -6.31 8.41
C THR A 85 3.24 -7.16 9.18
N LEU A 86 4.47 -7.30 8.68
CA LEU A 86 5.54 -8.06 9.36
C LEU A 86 5.91 -7.46 10.71
N SER A 87 5.95 -6.13 10.83
CA SER A 87 6.22 -5.46 12.11
C SER A 87 5.12 -5.74 13.14
N CYS A 88 3.84 -5.79 12.71
CA CYS A 88 2.73 -6.15 13.59
C CYS A 88 2.79 -7.62 14.01
N VAL A 89 3.11 -8.54 13.08
CA VAL A 89 3.30 -9.96 13.39
C VAL A 89 4.47 -10.15 14.35
N TRP A 90 5.58 -9.44 14.15
CA TRP A 90 6.72 -9.46 15.06
C TRP A 90 6.34 -8.98 16.47
N GLY A 91 5.58 -7.87 16.57
CA GLY A 91 5.06 -7.38 17.85
C GLY A 91 4.16 -8.41 18.56
N LEU A 92 3.32 -9.12 17.78
CA LEU A 92 2.46 -10.19 18.30
C LEU A 92 3.28 -11.37 18.86
N LEU A 93 4.31 -11.81 18.12
CA LEU A 93 5.15 -12.94 18.54
C LEU A 93 6.01 -12.64 19.76
N ARG A 94 6.28 -11.36 20.05
CA ARG A 94 7.06 -10.92 21.19
C ARG A 94 6.24 -10.43 22.37
N THR A 95 4.94 -10.62 22.35
CA THR A 95 4.05 -10.15 23.44
C THR A 95 4.49 -10.68 24.80
N ASP A 96 4.85 -11.97 24.90
CA ASP A 96 5.28 -12.60 26.16
C ASP A 96 6.60 -12.03 26.68
N ASP A 97 7.50 -11.60 25.78
CA ASP A 97 8.78 -10.99 26.15
C ASP A 97 8.63 -9.54 26.61
N ILE A 98 7.69 -8.79 26.01
CA ILE A 98 7.51 -7.35 26.24
C ILE A 98 6.62 -7.12 27.45
N ALA A 99 5.55 -7.89 27.56
CA ALA A 99 4.53 -7.72 28.59
C ALA A 99 3.90 -9.07 28.99
N PRO A 100 4.59 -9.89 29.81
CA PRO A 100 4.16 -11.26 30.13
C PRO A 100 2.77 -11.38 30.78
N THR A 101 2.27 -10.29 31.38
CA THR A 101 0.95 -10.22 32.03
C THR A 101 -0.08 -9.42 31.25
N ALA A 102 0.27 -8.92 30.07
CA ALA A 102 -0.62 -8.12 29.25
C ALA A 102 -1.27 -8.96 28.15
N ASN A 103 -2.47 -8.57 27.80
CA ASN A 103 -3.19 -9.10 26.64
C ASN A 103 -2.91 -8.23 25.42
N VAL A 104 -2.95 -8.86 24.25
CA VAL A 104 -2.87 -8.14 22.97
C VAL A 104 -4.15 -7.32 22.80
N ALA A 105 -4.00 -6.02 22.60
CA ALA A 105 -5.13 -5.09 22.45
C ALA A 105 -5.46 -4.80 20.98
N THR A 106 -6.58 -4.16 20.75
CA THR A 106 -7.17 -3.92 19.43
C THR A 106 -6.26 -3.16 18.46
N GLY A 107 -5.41 -2.26 18.97
CA GLY A 107 -4.53 -1.41 18.15
C GLY A 107 -3.58 -2.18 17.26
N LEU A 108 -3.03 -3.29 17.76
CA LEU A 108 -2.14 -4.17 16.99
C LEU A 108 -2.87 -4.78 15.77
N PHE A 109 -4.10 -5.23 15.98
CA PHE A 109 -4.94 -5.81 14.90
C PHE A 109 -5.35 -4.75 13.88
N VAL A 110 -5.69 -3.54 14.33
CA VAL A 110 -6.03 -2.42 13.44
C VAL A 110 -4.83 -2.02 12.59
N SER A 111 -3.63 -1.96 13.17
CA SER A 111 -2.39 -1.69 12.40
C SER A 111 -2.11 -2.78 11.37
N GLY A 112 -2.25 -4.05 11.76
CA GLY A 112 -2.08 -5.20 10.87
C GLY A 112 -3.10 -5.19 9.73
N LEU A 113 -4.35 -4.84 10.00
CA LEU A 113 -5.39 -4.66 8.98
C LEU A 113 -5.01 -3.57 7.98
N GLY A 114 -4.48 -2.43 8.45
CA GLY A 114 -3.92 -1.38 7.59
C GLY A 114 -2.84 -1.92 6.65
N GLY A 115 -1.93 -2.77 7.16
CA GLY A 115 -0.91 -3.43 6.35
C GLY A 115 -1.51 -4.34 5.27
N VAL A 116 -2.45 -5.21 5.62
CA VAL A 116 -3.10 -6.14 4.68
C VAL A 116 -3.88 -5.39 3.59
N LEU A 117 -4.65 -4.37 3.97
CA LEU A 117 -5.35 -3.50 3.01
C LEU A 117 -4.37 -2.75 2.10
N GLY A 118 -3.24 -2.32 2.65
CA GLY A 118 -2.16 -1.69 1.90
C GLY A 118 -1.55 -2.61 0.85
N ILE A 119 -1.34 -3.89 1.16
CA ILE A 119 -0.86 -4.90 0.20
C ILE A 119 -1.87 -5.03 -0.95
N ALA A 120 -3.16 -5.19 -0.64
CA ALA A 120 -4.20 -5.31 -1.66
C ALA A 120 -4.26 -4.07 -2.56
N ALA A 121 -4.23 -2.86 -1.98
CA ALA A 121 -4.22 -1.60 -2.71
C ALA A 121 -2.95 -1.45 -3.57
N GLY A 122 -1.77 -1.79 -3.04
CA GLY A 122 -0.51 -1.75 -3.76
C GLY A 122 -0.47 -2.68 -4.98
N LEU A 123 -1.01 -3.90 -4.85
CA LEU A 123 -1.15 -4.84 -5.97
C LEU A 123 -2.09 -4.32 -7.05
N LEU A 124 -3.20 -3.66 -6.67
CA LEU A 124 -4.10 -3.01 -7.63
C LEU A 124 -3.40 -1.86 -8.36
N VAL A 125 -2.60 -1.05 -7.65
CA VAL A 125 -1.77 0.01 -8.24
C VAL A 125 -0.82 -0.57 -9.30
N MET A 126 -0.12 -1.65 -8.99
CA MET A 126 0.81 -2.30 -9.93
C MET A 126 0.07 -2.85 -11.17
N ARG A 127 -1.11 -3.44 -10.96
CA ARG A 127 -1.93 -3.96 -12.06
C ARG A 127 -2.46 -2.84 -12.98
N ASP A 128 -2.89 -1.73 -12.42
CA ASP A 128 -3.37 -0.57 -13.19
C ASP A 128 -2.24 0.05 -14.02
N SER A 129 -1.04 0.14 -13.45
CA SER A 129 0.14 0.64 -14.16
C SER A 129 0.53 -0.26 -15.34
N ALA A 130 0.51 -1.58 -15.15
CA ALA A 130 0.82 -2.54 -16.21
C ALA A 130 -0.20 -2.50 -17.37
N ARG A 131 -1.48 -2.24 -17.07
CA ARG A 131 -2.52 -2.07 -18.10
C ARG A 131 -2.31 -0.81 -18.92
N SER A 132 -1.97 0.30 -18.28
CA SER A 132 -1.71 1.56 -18.97
C SER A 132 -0.54 1.44 -19.94
N GLU A 133 0.55 0.73 -19.56
CA GLU A 133 1.68 0.44 -20.46
C GLU A 133 1.26 -0.41 -21.67
N ALA A 134 0.39 -1.41 -21.47
CA ALA A 134 -0.09 -2.28 -22.54
C ALA A 134 -0.98 -1.52 -23.54
N ASP A 135 -1.83 -0.61 -23.06
CA ASP A 135 -2.69 0.22 -23.90
C ASP A 135 -1.87 1.23 -24.72
N GLU A 136 -0.80 1.78 -24.18
CA GLU A 136 0.13 2.67 -24.89
C GLU A 136 0.98 1.92 -25.93
N ALA A 137 1.29 0.65 -25.71
CA ALA A 137 2.07 -0.17 -26.64
C ALA A 137 1.27 -0.62 -27.88
N MET A 138 -0.07 -0.52 -27.87
CA MET A 138 -0.97 -0.96 -28.96
C MET A 138 -1.56 0.14 -29.89
N PRO A 139 -1.00 1.35 -30.05
CA PRO A 139 -1.67 2.39 -30.84
C PRO A 139 -1.62 2.18 -32.37
N ASN A 140 -0.83 1.25 -32.89
CA ASN A 140 -0.55 1.18 -34.32
C ASN A 140 -0.93 -0.12 -35.06
N ALA A 141 -1.56 -1.07 -34.39
CA ALA A 141 -2.01 -2.30 -35.10
C ALA A 141 -3.20 -2.05 -36.05
N SER A 142 -3.90 -0.92 -35.91
CA SER A 142 -5.05 -0.53 -36.72
C SER A 142 -4.69 0.32 -37.97
N MET A 143 -3.42 0.75 -38.06
CA MET A 143 -2.89 1.47 -39.21
C MET A 143 -1.96 0.58 -40.06
N ALA A 144 -2.34 -0.67 -40.32
CA ALA A 144 -1.74 -1.40 -41.42
C ALA A 144 -2.16 -0.64 -42.71
N PRO A 145 -1.21 -0.16 -43.56
CA PRO A 145 -1.58 0.45 -44.80
C PRO A 145 -2.35 -0.59 -45.63
N ASP A 146 -3.51 -0.20 -46.13
CA ASP A 146 -4.30 -1.00 -47.06
C ASP A 146 -3.35 -1.59 -48.13
N ALA A 147 -3.33 -2.91 -48.19
CA ALA A 147 -2.57 -3.59 -49.24
C ALA A 147 -3.00 -3.02 -50.59
N PRO A 148 -2.07 -2.65 -51.53
CA PRO A 148 -2.43 -2.13 -52.82
C PRO A 148 -3.33 -3.15 -53.53
N GLU A 149 -4.54 -2.70 -53.92
CA GLU A 149 -5.44 -3.47 -54.77
C GLU A 149 -4.64 -3.99 -55.97
N ALA A 150 -4.55 -5.30 -56.07
CA ALA A 150 -3.95 -5.96 -57.21
C ALA A 150 -4.83 -5.62 -58.45
N ASP A 151 -4.32 -4.73 -59.29
CA ASP A 151 -4.91 -4.37 -60.58
C ASP A 151 -4.93 -5.63 -61.45
N THR A 152 -6.12 -6.22 -61.58
CA THR A 152 -6.39 -7.36 -62.47
C THR A 152 -6.80 -6.82 -63.81
N THR A 153 -5.83 -6.63 -64.71
CA THR A 153 -6.05 -6.53 -66.17
C THR A 153 -5.90 -7.86 -66.85
#